data_26bafd18095cb6731d2954f6883998e4
#
_entry.id   26bafd18095cb6731d2954f6883998e4
#
_cell.length_a   1.000
_cell.length_b   1.000
_cell.length_c   1.000
_cell.angle_alpha   90.00
_cell.angle_beta   90.00
_cell.angle_gamma   90.00
#
_symmetry.space_group_name_H-M   'P 1'
#
loop_
_entity.id
_entity.type
_entity.pdbx_description
1 polymer ?
#
loop_
_entity_poly.entity_id
_entity_poly.type
_entity_poly.pdbx_seq_one_letter_code
_entity_poly.pdbx_strand_id
1 'polypeptide(L)'
;MSFLAEEEIDDVLYCARANDLEELKSFISTLDTKYTSESPASIILAAVDSETGNNAAHYACGNGHQDVIKYLLSQFPADSSPSSKSLLIAQNKAGNTALHWAALNGHLEMVKLLLQSGADVSILNVVGHDAVYEAEINDKDKVVDFLLKEGVGLDTGLGGAEGEDAEEEVKDDPNVTEGAVNGSVDSVDDVKKELEKMEIKDNGTKEEGG
;
A
#
# COMPACT_ATOMS: atom_id res chain seq x y z
N MET A 1 15.99 16.66 -13.19
CA MET A 1 16.81 17.01 -12.02
C MET A 1 15.92 17.80 -11.09
N SER A 2 15.96 17.53 -9.78
CA SER A 2 15.25 18.31 -8.78
C SER A 2 15.80 19.75 -8.78
N PHE A 3 14.95 20.73 -8.53
CA PHE A 3 15.38 22.11 -8.29
C PHE A 3 15.86 22.33 -6.85
N LEU A 4 15.57 21.38 -5.94
CA LEU A 4 16.04 21.37 -4.56
C LEU A 4 17.50 20.90 -4.50
N ALA A 5 18.27 21.45 -3.59
CA ALA A 5 19.58 20.93 -3.21
C ALA A 5 19.43 19.59 -2.45
N GLU A 6 20.47 18.75 -2.50
CA GLU A 6 20.45 17.43 -1.85
C GLU A 6 20.23 17.54 -0.32
N GLU A 7 20.89 18.50 0.32
CA GLU A 7 20.71 18.78 1.75
C GLU A 7 19.24 19.16 2.10
N GLU A 8 18.58 19.93 1.24
CA GLU A 8 17.18 20.33 1.42
C GLU A 8 16.22 19.14 1.28
N ILE A 9 16.53 18.24 0.36
CA ILE A 9 15.79 16.98 0.20
C ILE A 9 15.93 16.15 1.47
N ASP A 10 17.16 15.96 1.93
CA ASP A 10 17.48 15.16 3.12
C ASP A 10 16.78 15.70 4.38
N ASP A 11 16.76 17.02 4.57
CA ASP A 11 16.08 17.65 5.70
C ASP A 11 14.58 17.39 5.69
N VAL A 12 13.91 17.54 4.54
CA VAL A 12 12.47 17.24 4.39
C VAL A 12 12.17 15.77 4.66
N LEU A 13 12.97 14.86 4.10
CA LEU A 13 12.80 13.42 4.28
C LEU A 13 13.11 12.97 5.71
N TYR A 14 14.12 13.56 6.33
CA TYR A 14 14.47 13.28 7.71
C TYR A 14 13.34 13.66 8.67
N CYS A 15 12.80 14.88 8.56
CA CYS A 15 11.68 15.34 9.39
C CYS A 15 10.45 14.43 9.25
N ALA A 16 10.14 14.00 8.01
CA ALA A 16 9.02 13.09 7.75
C ALA A 16 9.24 11.71 8.40
N ARG A 17 10.47 11.20 8.39
CA ARG A 17 10.84 9.92 9.00
C ARG A 17 10.91 9.99 10.53
N ALA A 18 11.38 11.13 11.06
CA ALA A 18 11.56 11.34 12.50
C ALA A 18 10.26 11.76 13.22
N ASN A 19 9.15 11.99 12.51
CA ASN A 19 7.91 12.56 13.02
C ASN A 19 8.07 13.98 13.57
N ASP A 20 8.99 14.75 13.02
CA ASP A 20 9.18 16.14 13.41
C ASP A 20 8.34 17.08 12.55
N LEU A 21 7.06 17.18 12.91
CA LEU A 21 6.08 17.96 12.16
C LEU A 21 6.39 19.46 12.18
N GLU A 22 6.87 19.99 13.30
CA GLU A 22 7.12 21.43 13.44
C GLU A 22 8.33 21.86 12.60
N GLU A 23 9.40 21.06 12.63
CA GLU A 23 10.56 21.31 11.80
C GLU A 23 10.22 21.16 10.32
N LEU A 24 9.43 20.12 9.95
CA LEU A 24 8.96 19.94 8.58
C LEU A 24 8.19 21.16 8.05
N LYS A 25 7.28 21.72 8.86
CA LYS A 25 6.54 22.94 8.50
C LYS A 25 7.48 24.13 8.31
N SER A 26 8.47 24.28 9.19
CA SER A 26 9.48 25.34 9.13
C SER A 26 10.31 25.23 7.83
N PHE A 27 10.77 24.03 7.49
CA PHE A 27 11.52 23.78 6.26
C PHE A 27 10.68 24.07 5.01
N ILE A 28 9.48 23.52 4.91
CA ILE A 28 8.60 23.77 3.75
C ILE A 28 8.32 25.25 3.60
N SER A 29 8.06 26.00 4.68
CA SER A 29 7.86 27.45 4.62
C SER A 29 9.11 28.21 4.16
N THR A 30 10.30 27.78 4.59
CA THR A 30 11.58 28.38 4.19
C THR A 30 11.84 28.13 2.70
N LEU A 31 11.59 26.90 2.22
CA LEU A 31 11.75 26.53 0.83
C LEU A 31 10.73 27.26 -0.07
N ASP A 32 9.49 27.45 0.38
CA ASP A 32 8.48 28.23 -0.33
C ASP A 32 8.89 29.69 -0.52
N THR A 33 9.54 30.28 0.48
CA THR A 33 10.10 31.63 0.34
C THR A 33 11.35 31.69 -0.56
N LYS A 34 12.14 30.63 -0.59
CA LYS A 34 13.36 30.54 -1.44
C LYS A 34 13.02 30.27 -2.90
N TYR A 35 12.06 29.40 -3.15
CA TYR A 35 11.65 28.96 -4.49
C TYR A 35 10.27 29.55 -4.86
N THR A 36 10.19 30.85 -4.98
CA THR A 36 8.94 31.62 -5.16
C THR A 36 8.13 31.28 -6.40
N SER A 37 8.69 30.56 -7.37
CA SER A 37 8.00 30.05 -8.55
C SER A 37 7.33 28.70 -8.33
N GLU A 38 7.62 28.04 -7.22
CA GLU A 38 7.14 26.71 -6.89
C GLU A 38 6.08 26.78 -5.79
N SER A 39 5.19 25.80 -5.74
CA SER A 39 4.22 25.67 -4.65
C SER A 39 4.77 24.74 -3.56
N PRO A 40 4.26 24.80 -2.31
CA PRO A 40 4.60 23.82 -1.29
C PRO A 40 4.37 22.37 -1.76
N ALA A 41 3.32 22.10 -2.53
CA ALA A 41 3.07 20.80 -3.13
C ALA A 41 4.18 20.38 -4.11
N SER A 42 4.68 21.30 -4.96
CA SER A 42 5.81 21.04 -5.88
C SER A 42 7.09 20.73 -5.10
N ILE A 43 7.35 21.44 -4.01
CA ILE A 43 8.51 21.24 -3.13
C ILE A 43 8.44 19.83 -2.51
N ILE A 44 7.29 19.44 -1.97
CA ILE A 44 7.07 18.11 -1.38
C ILE A 44 7.28 16.99 -2.41
N LEU A 45 6.77 17.17 -3.63
CA LEU A 45 6.94 16.19 -4.71
C LEU A 45 8.38 16.12 -5.25
N ALA A 46 9.14 17.21 -5.16
CA ALA A 46 10.54 17.27 -5.58
C ALA A 46 11.51 16.66 -4.55
N ALA A 47 11.09 16.58 -3.27
CA ALA A 47 11.88 15.98 -2.20
C ALA A 47 11.80 14.45 -2.28
N VAL A 48 12.68 13.87 -3.10
CA VAL A 48 12.75 12.43 -3.39
C VAL A 48 14.20 11.96 -3.19
N ASP A 49 14.34 10.92 -2.39
CA ASP A 49 15.61 10.22 -2.18
C ASP A 49 16.15 9.66 -3.51
N SER A 50 17.35 10.07 -3.88
CA SER A 50 17.96 9.73 -5.16
C SER A 50 18.32 8.24 -5.30
N GLU A 51 18.50 7.52 -4.20
CA GLU A 51 18.86 6.10 -4.19
C GLU A 51 17.64 5.19 -4.21
N THR A 52 16.64 5.47 -3.38
CA THR A 52 15.46 4.62 -3.20
C THR A 52 14.25 5.08 -3.99
N GLY A 53 14.19 6.37 -4.34
CA GLY A 53 13.00 7.00 -4.91
C GLY A 53 11.90 7.28 -3.87
N ASN A 54 12.18 7.09 -2.58
CA ASN A 54 11.22 7.40 -1.53
C ASN A 54 11.05 8.90 -1.38
N ASN A 55 9.83 9.35 -1.15
CA ASN A 55 9.49 10.71 -0.77
C ASN A 55 9.04 10.77 0.70
N ALA A 56 8.74 11.96 1.19
CA ALA A 56 8.28 12.18 2.56
C ALA A 56 7.07 11.33 2.97
N ALA A 57 6.13 11.07 2.04
CA ALA A 57 4.96 10.23 2.33
C ALA A 57 5.33 8.76 2.53
N HIS A 58 6.28 8.22 1.77
CA HIS A 58 6.76 6.85 1.99
C HIS A 58 7.32 6.68 3.40
N TYR A 59 8.20 7.58 3.84
CA TYR A 59 8.81 7.49 5.17
C TYR A 59 7.78 7.71 6.29
N ALA A 60 6.91 8.69 6.17
CA ALA A 60 5.87 8.95 7.16
C ALA A 60 4.86 7.79 7.27
N CYS A 61 4.44 7.21 6.13
CA CYS A 61 3.51 6.09 6.11
C CYS A 61 4.14 4.80 6.63
N GLY A 62 5.39 4.54 6.27
CA GLY A 62 6.12 3.37 6.76
C GLY A 62 6.34 3.38 8.28
N ASN A 63 6.35 4.55 8.90
CA ASN A 63 6.51 4.72 10.35
C ASN A 63 5.19 5.07 11.09
N GLY A 64 4.06 5.18 10.37
CA GLY A 64 2.77 5.45 10.99
C GLY A 64 2.53 6.90 11.46
N HIS A 65 3.25 7.88 10.93
CA HIS A 65 3.21 9.29 11.33
C HIS A 65 2.03 10.03 10.69
N GLN A 66 0.82 9.85 11.23
CA GLN A 66 -0.42 10.37 10.67
C GLN A 66 -0.47 11.89 10.56
N ASP A 67 0.06 12.62 11.55
CA ASP A 67 -0.01 14.08 11.56
C ASP A 67 0.91 14.69 10.47
N VAL A 68 2.03 14.05 10.20
CA VAL A 68 2.90 14.39 9.06
C VAL A 68 2.15 14.18 7.75
N ILE A 69 1.48 13.04 7.55
CA ILE A 69 0.71 12.78 6.32
C ILE A 69 -0.45 13.76 6.16
N LYS A 70 -1.21 14.05 7.20
CA LYS A 70 -2.29 15.06 7.15
C LYS A 70 -1.77 16.43 6.73
N TYR A 71 -0.62 16.83 7.27
CA TYR A 71 0.03 18.08 6.87
C TYR A 71 0.48 18.04 5.42
N LEU A 72 1.20 17.00 4.98
CA LEU A 72 1.65 16.87 3.59
C LEU A 72 0.47 16.94 2.63
N LEU A 73 -0.59 16.19 2.87
CA LEU A 73 -1.80 16.19 2.04
C LEU A 73 -2.51 17.55 2.02
N SER A 74 -2.47 18.30 3.13
CA SER A 74 -3.08 19.64 3.19
C SER A 74 -2.41 20.68 2.29
N GLN A 75 -1.20 20.40 1.80
CA GLN A 75 -0.47 21.29 0.88
C GLN A 75 -0.92 21.11 -0.59
N PHE A 76 -1.74 20.09 -0.85
CA PHE A 76 -2.29 19.84 -2.19
C PHE A 76 -3.70 20.41 -2.31
N PRO A 77 -4.14 20.77 -3.54
CA PRO A 77 -5.52 21.22 -3.75
C PRO A 77 -6.54 20.19 -3.25
N ALA A 78 -7.61 20.68 -2.62
CA ALA A 78 -8.69 19.81 -2.13
C ALA A 78 -9.69 19.38 -3.23
N ASP A 79 -9.37 19.64 -4.50
CA ASP A 79 -10.15 19.25 -5.65
C ASP A 79 -9.84 17.79 -6.09
N SER A 80 -10.67 17.28 -6.99
CA SER A 80 -10.46 15.94 -7.56
C SER A 80 -9.47 15.92 -8.72
N SER A 81 -8.60 16.94 -8.83
CA SER A 81 -7.61 17.03 -9.90
C SER A 81 -6.53 15.95 -9.78
N PRO A 82 -5.87 15.57 -10.86
CA PRO A 82 -4.73 14.64 -10.79
C PRO A 82 -3.60 15.13 -9.87
N SER A 83 -3.42 16.44 -9.73
CA SER A 83 -2.41 17.02 -8.84
C SER A 83 -2.70 16.77 -7.37
N SER A 84 -3.98 16.75 -6.95
CA SER A 84 -4.36 16.45 -5.57
C SER A 84 -3.99 15.03 -5.13
N LYS A 85 -3.90 14.10 -6.08
CA LYS A 85 -3.56 12.69 -5.84
C LYS A 85 -2.09 12.36 -6.09
N SER A 86 -1.30 13.31 -6.63
CA SER A 86 0.08 13.03 -7.06
C SER A 86 0.95 12.41 -5.95
N LEU A 87 0.78 12.86 -4.71
CA LEU A 87 1.54 12.31 -3.58
C LEU A 87 1.12 10.87 -3.25
N LEU A 88 -0.17 10.54 -3.39
CA LEU A 88 -0.73 9.23 -3.05
C LEU A 88 -0.38 8.14 -4.07
N ILE A 89 -0.22 8.52 -5.35
CA ILE A 89 0.14 7.61 -6.44
C ILE A 89 1.64 7.58 -6.73
N ALA A 90 2.44 8.42 -6.07
CA ALA A 90 3.89 8.44 -6.25
C ALA A 90 4.48 7.09 -5.90
N GLN A 91 5.24 6.51 -6.82
CA GLN A 91 5.92 5.24 -6.64
C GLN A 91 7.42 5.45 -6.46
N ASN A 92 8.03 4.74 -5.53
CA ASN A 92 9.47 4.69 -5.38
C ASN A 92 10.12 3.79 -6.46
N LYS A 93 11.44 3.57 -6.43
CA LYS A 93 12.13 2.72 -7.42
C LYS A 93 11.69 1.25 -7.39
N ALA A 94 11.17 0.76 -6.28
CA ALA A 94 10.56 -0.57 -6.19
C ALA A 94 9.08 -0.60 -6.63
N GLY A 95 8.53 0.53 -7.08
CA GLY A 95 7.13 0.66 -7.46
C GLY A 95 6.15 0.77 -6.29
N ASN A 96 6.64 0.83 -5.06
CA ASN A 96 5.79 0.94 -3.88
C ASN A 96 5.27 2.37 -3.73
N THR A 97 3.98 2.51 -3.42
CA THR A 97 3.36 3.77 -2.99
C THR A 97 3.42 3.89 -1.46
N ALA A 98 3.03 5.05 -0.94
CA ALA A 98 2.87 5.26 0.50
C ALA A 98 1.90 4.24 1.15
N LEU A 99 0.86 3.81 0.40
CA LEU A 99 -0.08 2.78 0.86
C LEU A 99 0.58 1.41 1.03
N HIS A 100 1.46 0.99 0.11
CA HIS A 100 2.25 -0.24 0.25
C HIS A 100 3.08 -0.22 1.54
N TRP A 101 3.74 0.89 1.83
CA TRP A 101 4.55 1.04 3.04
C TRP A 101 3.74 1.00 4.32
N ALA A 102 2.55 1.62 4.34
CA ALA A 102 1.65 1.56 5.48
C ALA A 102 1.11 0.14 5.71
N ALA A 103 0.77 -0.55 4.63
CA ALA A 103 0.23 -1.91 4.64
C ALA A 103 1.28 -2.93 5.12
N LEU A 104 2.46 -2.92 4.50
CA LEU A 104 3.61 -3.78 4.85
C LEU A 104 3.98 -3.67 6.34
N ASN A 105 3.92 -2.47 6.92
CA ASN A 105 4.24 -2.25 8.33
C ASN A 105 3.04 -2.43 9.29
N GLY A 106 1.84 -2.67 8.77
CA GLY A 106 0.65 -2.93 9.58
C GLY A 106 0.02 -1.70 10.23
N HIS A 107 0.25 -0.51 9.68
CA HIS A 107 -0.28 0.75 10.19
C HIS A 107 -1.74 0.97 9.76
N LEU A 108 -2.69 0.23 10.36
CA LEU A 108 -4.10 0.22 9.98
C LEU A 108 -4.72 1.63 9.90
N GLU A 109 -4.49 2.48 10.91
CA GLU A 109 -5.07 3.84 10.91
C GLU A 109 -4.45 4.73 9.82
N MET A 110 -3.20 4.47 9.43
CA MET A 110 -2.58 5.12 8.27
C MET A 110 -3.21 4.65 6.97
N VAL A 111 -3.43 3.34 6.83
CA VAL A 111 -4.14 2.77 5.66
C VAL A 111 -5.51 3.38 5.50
N LYS A 112 -6.31 3.46 6.58
CA LYS A 112 -7.62 4.13 6.57
C LYS A 112 -7.53 5.60 6.11
N LEU A 113 -6.57 6.34 6.67
CA LEU A 113 -6.34 7.74 6.31
C LEU A 113 -6.02 7.92 4.82
N LEU A 114 -5.14 7.07 4.28
CA LEU A 114 -4.74 7.12 2.88
C LEU A 114 -5.91 6.80 1.93
N LEU A 115 -6.72 5.78 2.24
CA LEU A 115 -7.91 5.44 1.44
C LEU A 115 -8.96 6.54 1.48
N GLN A 116 -9.24 7.11 2.65
CA GLN A 116 -10.13 8.27 2.79
C GLN A 116 -9.64 9.49 1.99
N SER A 117 -8.31 9.60 1.80
CA SER A 117 -7.67 10.63 0.98
C SER A 117 -7.64 10.29 -0.52
N GLY A 118 -8.14 9.11 -0.92
CA GLY A 118 -8.25 8.68 -2.30
C GLY A 118 -7.02 7.91 -2.83
N ALA A 119 -6.26 7.25 -1.96
CA ALA A 119 -5.22 6.32 -2.38
C ALA A 119 -5.84 5.12 -3.13
N ASP A 120 -5.14 4.67 -4.17
CA ASP A 120 -5.57 3.57 -5.02
C ASP A 120 -4.92 2.25 -4.56
N VAL A 121 -5.75 1.28 -4.16
CA VAL A 121 -5.30 -0.05 -3.70
C VAL A 121 -4.83 -0.94 -4.84
N SER A 122 -5.23 -0.65 -6.08
CA SER A 122 -4.96 -1.48 -7.26
C SER A 122 -3.57 -1.24 -7.87
N ILE A 123 -2.83 -0.25 -7.38
CA ILE A 123 -1.48 0.03 -7.88
C ILE A 123 -0.56 -1.13 -7.50
N LEU A 124 0.12 -1.68 -8.51
CA LEU A 124 1.10 -2.75 -8.33
C LEU A 124 2.53 -2.18 -8.27
N ASN A 125 3.35 -2.75 -7.41
CA ASN A 125 4.78 -2.48 -7.39
C ASN A 125 5.52 -3.24 -8.51
N VAL A 126 6.85 -3.10 -8.59
CA VAL A 126 7.68 -3.69 -9.66
C VAL A 126 7.59 -5.22 -9.69
N VAL A 127 7.34 -5.88 -8.55
CA VAL A 127 7.20 -7.34 -8.48
C VAL A 127 5.75 -7.82 -8.65
N GLY A 128 4.82 -6.90 -8.92
CA GLY A 128 3.42 -7.22 -9.18
C GLY A 128 2.55 -7.36 -7.93
N HIS A 129 3.02 -6.85 -6.79
CA HIS A 129 2.28 -6.87 -5.54
C HIS A 129 1.51 -5.56 -5.35
N ASP A 130 0.27 -5.65 -4.88
CA ASP A 130 -0.50 -4.53 -4.36
C ASP A 130 -0.31 -4.38 -2.83
N ALA A 131 -0.99 -3.39 -2.25
CA ALA A 131 -0.90 -3.14 -0.82
C ALA A 131 -1.50 -4.27 0.04
N VAL A 132 -2.50 -5.01 -0.48
CA VAL A 132 -3.10 -6.16 0.21
C VAL A 132 -2.09 -7.29 0.31
N TYR A 133 -1.47 -7.63 -0.80
CA TYR A 133 -0.46 -8.68 -0.87
C TYR A 133 0.75 -8.36 0.04
N GLU A 134 1.22 -7.09 0.04
CA GLU A 134 2.31 -6.68 0.93
C GLU A 134 1.93 -6.81 2.41
N ALA A 135 0.67 -6.56 2.78
CA ALA A 135 0.18 -6.80 4.14
C ALA A 135 0.14 -8.29 4.49
N GLU A 136 -0.33 -9.13 3.55
CA GLU A 136 -0.49 -10.57 3.73
C GLU A 136 0.85 -11.27 3.98
N ILE A 137 1.86 -11.04 3.11
CA ILE A 137 3.18 -11.66 3.26
C ILE A 137 3.96 -11.19 4.50
N ASN A 138 3.50 -10.11 5.14
CA ASN A 138 4.10 -9.56 6.37
C ASN A 138 3.22 -9.82 7.62
N ASP A 139 2.22 -10.71 7.54
CA ASP A 139 1.35 -11.13 8.65
C ASP A 139 0.59 -9.94 9.29
N LYS A 140 0.06 -9.03 8.48
CA LYS A 140 -0.70 -7.87 8.94
C LYS A 140 -2.21 -8.08 8.82
N ASP A 141 -2.74 -9.13 9.44
CA ASP A 141 -4.12 -9.60 9.33
C ASP A 141 -5.17 -8.49 9.40
N LYS A 142 -5.03 -7.55 10.36
CA LYS A 142 -5.98 -6.44 10.51
C LYS A 142 -6.01 -5.49 9.31
N VAL A 143 -4.87 -5.31 8.64
CA VAL A 143 -4.78 -4.50 7.43
C VAL A 143 -5.36 -5.26 6.25
N VAL A 144 -5.06 -6.56 6.14
CA VAL A 144 -5.63 -7.45 5.10
C VAL A 144 -7.15 -7.45 5.19
N ASP A 145 -7.70 -7.75 6.38
CA ASP A 145 -9.15 -7.77 6.62
C ASP A 145 -9.82 -6.45 6.23
N PHE A 146 -9.19 -5.34 6.58
CA PHE A 146 -9.72 -4.02 6.26
C PHE A 146 -9.66 -3.73 4.76
N LEU A 147 -8.52 -3.96 4.12
CA LEU A 147 -8.34 -3.70 2.68
C LEU A 147 -9.25 -4.57 1.81
N LEU A 148 -9.47 -5.83 2.17
CA LEU A 148 -10.39 -6.71 1.45
C LEU A 148 -11.86 -6.26 1.58
N LYS A 149 -12.26 -5.73 2.73
CA LYS A 149 -13.61 -5.19 2.92
C LYS A 149 -13.85 -3.90 2.13
N GLU A 150 -12.90 -2.97 2.20
CA GLU A 150 -13.02 -1.66 1.54
C GLU A 150 -12.70 -1.73 0.04
N GLY A 151 -11.74 -2.58 -0.36
CA GLY A 151 -11.34 -2.74 -1.76
C GLY A 151 -12.45 -3.30 -2.66
N VAL A 152 -13.34 -4.13 -2.12
CA VAL A 152 -14.52 -4.66 -2.82
C VAL A 152 -15.64 -3.62 -2.92
N GLY A 153 -15.69 -2.66 -1.98
CA GLY A 153 -16.72 -1.62 -1.95
C GLY A 153 -16.49 -0.45 -2.92
N LEU A 154 -15.24 -0.22 -3.35
CA LEU A 154 -14.89 0.90 -4.23
C LEU A 154 -15.34 0.69 -5.68
N ASP A 155 -15.54 -0.57 -6.13
CA ASP A 155 -15.99 -0.89 -7.49
C ASP A 155 -17.53 -1.02 -7.61
N THR A 156 -18.27 -1.05 -6.52
CA THR A 156 -19.73 -1.30 -6.56
C THR A 156 -20.62 -0.11 -6.30
N GLY A 157 -20.08 1.11 -6.10
CA GLY A 157 -20.88 2.36 -6.09
C GLY A 157 -22.07 2.39 -5.13
N LEU A 158 -22.06 1.63 -4.04
CA LEU A 158 -23.12 1.59 -3.05
C LEU A 158 -22.68 2.28 -1.77
N GLY A 159 -23.23 3.46 -1.58
CA GLY A 159 -23.07 4.30 -0.40
C GLY A 159 -23.42 3.59 0.89
N GLY A 160 -22.70 4.00 1.94
CA GLY A 160 -22.73 3.48 3.28
C GLY A 160 -24.11 3.33 3.89
N ALA A 161 -24.22 2.33 4.73
CA ALA A 161 -25.17 2.33 5.84
C ALA A 161 -24.41 1.90 7.09
N GLU A 162 -24.35 2.81 8.04
CA GLU A 162 -24.01 2.52 9.42
C GLU A 162 -24.96 1.42 9.92
N GLY A 163 -24.42 0.31 10.35
CA GLY A 163 -25.16 -0.79 10.95
C GLY A 163 -24.63 -1.03 12.35
N GLU A 164 -25.45 -0.59 13.31
CA GLU A 164 -25.33 -0.77 14.75
C GLU A 164 -25.18 -2.26 15.11
N ASP A 165 -24.42 -2.50 16.15
CA ASP A 165 -24.31 -3.79 16.86
C ASP A 165 -25.69 -4.34 17.21
N ALA A 166 -26.04 -5.49 16.66
CA ALA A 166 -27.14 -6.31 17.14
C ALA A 166 -26.60 -7.70 17.44
N GLU A 167 -26.45 -7.98 18.73
CA GLU A 167 -26.31 -9.33 19.27
C GLU A 167 -27.60 -10.10 18.94
N GLU A 168 -27.55 -11.07 18.05
CA GLU A 168 -28.66 -12.06 17.90
C GLU A 168 -28.28 -13.37 18.60
N GLU A 169 -29.09 -13.65 19.64
CA GLU A 169 -29.14 -14.93 20.30
C GLU A 169 -29.53 -16.06 19.33
N VAL A 170 -28.70 -17.06 19.23
CA VAL A 170 -28.98 -18.30 18.51
C VAL A 170 -30.02 -19.13 19.29
N LYS A 171 -31.23 -19.24 18.74
CA LYS A 171 -32.21 -20.26 19.19
C LYS A 171 -32.03 -21.51 18.36
N ASP A 172 -31.72 -22.59 19.02
CA ASP A 172 -31.74 -23.97 18.54
C ASP A 172 -33.10 -24.36 17.94
N ASP A 173 -33.10 -24.82 16.69
CA ASP A 173 -34.22 -25.58 16.13
C ASP A 173 -33.68 -26.87 15.46
N PRO A 174 -34.07 -28.04 15.99
CA PRO A 174 -33.59 -29.34 15.51
C PRO A 174 -34.53 -29.93 14.50
N ASN A 175 -34.42 -29.64 13.23
CA ASN A 175 -34.90 -30.57 12.17
C ASN A 175 -34.67 -30.04 10.74
N VAL A 176 -33.61 -30.49 10.05
CA VAL A 176 -33.64 -30.67 8.58
C VAL A 176 -32.72 -31.83 8.20
N THR A 177 -33.27 -32.75 7.48
CA THR A 177 -32.76 -33.99 6.96
C THR A 177 -31.70 -33.85 5.88
N GLU A 178 -30.86 -34.85 5.78
CA GLU A 178 -29.79 -35.15 4.83
C GLU A 178 -30.16 -34.89 3.35
N GLY A 179 -29.24 -34.25 2.61
CA GLY A 179 -29.23 -34.22 1.15
C GLY A 179 -27.79 -34.11 0.65
N ALA A 180 -27.23 -35.24 0.23
CA ALA A 180 -25.89 -35.37 -0.31
C ALA A 180 -25.75 -34.67 -1.67
N VAL A 181 -24.67 -33.88 -1.82
CA VAL A 181 -24.04 -33.65 -3.13
C VAL A 181 -22.52 -33.63 -2.99
N ASN A 182 -21.90 -34.60 -3.62
CA ASN A 182 -20.48 -34.76 -3.82
C ASN A 182 -19.91 -33.61 -4.67
N GLY A 183 -18.81 -33.02 -4.22
CA GLY A 183 -17.91 -32.20 -5.00
C GLY A 183 -16.50 -32.37 -4.44
N SER A 184 -15.77 -33.31 -5.03
CA SER A 184 -14.38 -33.64 -4.75
C SER A 184 -13.48 -32.42 -4.91
N VAL A 185 -12.77 -32.03 -3.88
CA VAL A 185 -11.62 -31.14 -3.96
C VAL A 185 -10.37 -32.02 -3.91
N ASP A 186 -9.61 -31.99 -5.00
CA ASP A 186 -8.39 -32.75 -5.16
C ASP A 186 -7.36 -32.31 -4.12
N SER A 187 -6.78 -33.29 -3.45
CA SER A 187 -5.81 -33.10 -2.38
C SER A 187 -4.46 -32.66 -2.93
N VAL A 188 -3.71 -31.89 -2.12
CA VAL A 188 -2.32 -31.43 -2.40
C VAL A 188 -1.35 -32.55 -2.76
N ASP A 189 -1.72 -33.81 -2.58
CA ASP A 189 -0.90 -34.97 -2.95
C ASP A 189 -0.85 -35.24 -4.45
N ASP A 190 -1.85 -34.81 -5.23
CA ASP A 190 -1.88 -35.00 -6.69
C ASP A 190 -0.95 -34.01 -7.41
N VAL A 191 -0.80 -32.80 -6.88
CA VAL A 191 0.11 -31.78 -7.43
C VAL A 191 1.57 -32.16 -7.23
N LYS A 192 1.88 -32.85 -6.12
CA LYS A 192 3.24 -33.32 -5.82
C LYS A 192 3.68 -34.45 -6.76
N LYS A 193 2.75 -35.26 -7.20
CA LYS A 193 3.00 -36.41 -8.09
C LYS A 193 3.22 -35.99 -9.55
N GLU A 194 2.69 -34.85 -9.95
CA GLU A 194 2.93 -34.25 -11.26
C GLU A 194 4.29 -33.56 -11.34
N LEU A 195 4.75 -32.92 -10.26
CA LEU A 195 6.06 -32.28 -10.19
C LEU A 195 7.23 -33.30 -10.25
N GLU A 196 7.08 -34.46 -9.60
CA GLU A 196 8.09 -35.54 -9.67
C GLU A 196 8.22 -36.17 -11.07
N LYS A 197 7.20 -36.08 -11.91
CA LYS A 197 7.25 -36.56 -13.31
C LYS A 197 7.99 -35.63 -14.26
N MET A 198 8.13 -34.35 -13.92
CA MET A 198 8.83 -33.36 -14.74
C MET A 198 10.34 -33.39 -14.53
N GLU A 199 10.85 -33.79 -13.36
CA GLU A 199 12.28 -33.82 -13.07
C GLU A 199 13.04 -35.02 -13.70
N ILE A 200 12.33 -36.04 -14.24
CA ILE A 200 12.97 -37.24 -14.77
C ILE A 200 13.30 -37.16 -16.28
N LYS A 201 12.94 -36.07 -16.96
CA LYS A 201 13.14 -35.96 -18.43
C LYS A 201 14.41 -35.24 -18.89
N ASP A 202 15.25 -34.74 -17.98
CA ASP A 202 16.41 -33.91 -18.36
C ASP A 202 17.77 -34.55 -18.04
N ASN A 203 17.85 -35.88 -17.95
CA ASN A 203 19.15 -36.58 -17.76
C ASN A 203 19.31 -37.73 -18.74
N GLY A 204 19.62 -37.44 -19.99
CA GLY A 204 19.87 -38.49 -20.98
C GLY A 204 20.39 -38.01 -22.32
N THR A 205 21.52 -37.34 -22.36
CA THR A 205 22.43 -37.39 -23.52
C THR A 205 23.85 -37.15 -23.05
N LYS A 206 24.55 -38.21 -22.74
CA LYS A 206 26.00 -38.24 -22.73
C LYS A 206 26.52 -38.78 -24.05
N GLU A 207 27.41 -38.02 -24.62
CA GLU A 207 28.25 -38.27 -25.79
C GLU A 207 28.99 -39.56 -25.72
N GLU A 208 29.10 -40.26 -26.83
CA GLU A 208 30.27 -41.09 -27.21
C GLU A 208 30.65 -40.72 -28.62
N GLY A 209 31.95 -40.53 -28.84
CA GLY A 209 32.53 -40.67 -30.16
C GLY A 209 33.66 -39.73 -30.53
N GLY A 210 34.88 -40.28 -30.49
CA GLY A 210 35.91 -40.10 -31.45
C GLY A 210 36.95 -39.02 -31.25
#